data_341ab093b2723b646ed81c54e121b4f1
#
_entry.id   341ab093b2723b646ed81c54e121b4f1
#
_cell.length_a   1.000
_cell.length_b   1.000
_cell.length_c   1.000
_cell.angle_alpha   90.00
_cell.angle_beta   90.00
_cell.angle_gamma   90.00
#
_symmetry.space_group_name_H-M   'P 1'
#
loop_
_entity.id
_entity.type
_entity.pdbx_description
1 polymer ?
#
loop_
_entity_poly.entity_id
_entity_poly.type
_entity_poly.pdbx_seq_one_letter_code
_entity_poly.pdbx_strand_id
1 'polypeptide(L)'
;MENYDCNQSAERVLMDASRKKNQNRNRLLFIVITITVGVIFSVFSLIYGKMEIDIQKNMKADGMAVSTYIENGTADMTQQLTQLPCIESIGKEKFAGKLLDDSIKYCDCVITDVTGFEKMIRPAFTNVVGTYPEKENEIMLSTKTLQYLGIKNPEVGMEIELDFYWNDIFNTSGTGMQNFLLSGYFTEYQNQTSGASVAFISEKSMEKNGLQWEPCRILIDHTKKYSSGSQIEHMLTNNIKLNEGQRIVSMNPAEYRAISEMMGSYGFAVFFSVMVLLSMFLFIYNILNISLEKDLQRYGLLQVIGVEQKQNIKVMNREMLKIGLTGSIAGAVLGGMFIWGIMPLLLEKMYAENTWKLERMVFFQPKLLILAIVLVIFTLGVAVECLKRKMRKLSPLECMKYTEAVTYHKSRKKPKIKKFRCWGKHPEIYLAKKYLFRNKKTFGITSLSLWLGCELALCSAVIVNGVDLQN
;
A
#
# COMPACT_ATOMS: atom_id res chain seq x y z
N MET A 1 5.34 -11.52 50.53
CA MET A 1 4.37 -11.96 49.48
C MET A 1 2.96 -11.38 49.68
N GLU A 2 2.44 -11.28 50.90
CA GLU A 2 1.08 -10.74 51.18
C GLU A 2 0.84 -9.28 50.79
N ASN A 3 1.82 -8.40 50.87
CA ASN A 3 1.69 -7.00 50.43
C ASN A 3 1.58 -6.82 48.90
N TYR A 4 2.00 -7.80 48.10
CA TYR A 4 1.91 -7.75 46.64
C TYR A 4 0.48 -8.11 46.17
N ASP A 5 -0.16 -9.09 46.83
CA ASP A 5 -1.52 -9.53 46.50
C ASP A 5 -2.59 -8.50 46.90
N CYS A 6 -2.40 -7.84 48.05
CA CYS A 6 -3.30 -6.78 48.51
C CYS A 6 -3.27 -5.56 47.59
N ASN A 7 -2.12 -5.19 47.06
CA ASN A 7 -1.99 -4.08 46.10
C ASN A 7 -2.60 -4.40 44.73
N GLN A 8 -2.52 -5.64 44.26
CA GLN A 8 -3.15 -6.04 43.00
C GLN A 8 -4.68 -6.11 43.08
N SER A 9 -5.20 -6.54 44.21
CA SER A 9 -6.68 -6.56 44.45
C SER A 9 -7.25 -5.14 44.56
N ALA A 10 -6.57 -4.21 45.25
CA ALA A 10 -6.95 -2.81 45.30
C ALA A 10 -6.90 -2.12 43.93
N GLU A 11 -5.87 -2.37 43.13
CA GLU A 11 -5.78 -1.83 41.76
C GLU A 11 -6.93 -2.33 40.85
N ARG A 12 -7.35 -3.59 40.98
CA ARG A 12 -8.49 -4.15 40.22
C ARG A 12 -9.81 -3.49 40.60
N VAL A 13 -10.09 -3.34 41.90
CA VAL A 13 -11.29 -2.67 42.39
C VAL A 13 -11.35 -1.21 41.94
N LEU A 14 -10.24 -0.49 42.02
CA LEU A 14 -10.15 0.89 41.53
C LEU A 14 -10.37 0.98 40.01
N MET A 15 -9.88 0.02 39.26
CA MET A 15 -10.03 -0.03 37.81
C MET A 15 -11.48 -0.29 37.40
N ASP A 16 -12.17 -1.22 38.04
CA ASP A 16 -13.58 -1.54 37.78
C ASP A 16 -14.53 -0.40 38.17
N ALA A 17 -14.26 0.25 39.30
CA ALA A 17 -14.97 1.45 39.71
C ALA A 17 -14.75 2.63 38.74
N SER A 18 -13.51 2.81 38.23
CA SER A 18 -13.21 3.82 37.24
C SER A 18 -13.93 3.55 35.91
N ARG A 19 -13.92 2.30 35.46
CA ARG A 19 -14.55 1.86 34.20
C ARG A 19 -16.06 2.10 34.20
N LYS A 20 -16.78 1.72 35.28
CA LYS A 20 -18.23 1.92 35.40
C LYS A 20 -18.58 3.41 35.32
N LYS A 21 -17.84 4.27 36.02
CA LYS A 21 -18.14 5.71 36.08
C LYS A 21 -17.80 6.45 34.78
N ASN A 22 -16.77 6.02 34.05
CA ASN A 22 -16.30 6.67 32.84
C ASN A 22 -16.79 5.97 31.53
N GLN A 23 -17.87 5.22 31.63
CA GLN A 23 -18.36 4.37 30.52
C GLN A 23 -18.61 5.14 29.22
N ASN A 24 -19.23 6.32 29.30
CA ASN A 24 -19.52 7.13 28.10
C ASN A 24 -18.24 7.67 27.47
N ARG A 25 -17.27 8.14 28.27
CA ARG A 25 -15.94 8.56 27.79
C ARG A 25 -15.25 7.39 27.08
N ASN A 26 -15.24 6.24 27.71
CA ASN A 26 -14.55 5.05 27.20
C ASN A 26 -15.17 4.55 25.89
N ARG A 27 -16.50 4.62 25.76
CA ARG A 27 -17.21 4.31 24.50
C ARG A 27 -16.83 5.28 23.39
N LEU A 28 -16.81 6.58 23.67
CA LEU A 28 -16.38 7.58 22.68
C LEU A 28 -14.93 7.37 22.23
N LEU A 29 -14.01 7.15 23.17
CA LEU A 29 -12.61 6.85 22.86
C LEU A 29 -12.48 5.58 22.02
N PHE A 30 -13.20 4.52 22.38
CA PHE A 30 -13.23 3.26 21.64
C PHE A 30 -13.69 3.50 20.20
N ILE A 31 -14.80 4.21 19.97
CA ILE A 31 -15.33 4.52 18.63
C ILE A 31 -14.29 5.31 17.81
N VAL A 32 -13.70 6.35 18.40
CA VAL A 32 -12.71 7.18 17.70
C VAL A 32 -11.49 6.36 17.29
N ILE A 33 -10.95 5.55 18.19
CA ILE A 33 -9.80 4.68 17.91
C ILE A 33 -10.16 3.68 16.81
N THR A 34 -11.32 3.04 16.90
CA THR A 34 -11.83 2.07 15.93
C THR A 34 -11.90 2.67 14.52
N ILE A 35 -12.55 3.83 14.39
CA ILE A 35 -12.67 4.53 13.10
C ILE A 35 -11.28 4.94 12.57
N THR A 36 -10.43 5.49 13.43
CA THR A 36 -9.10 5.96 13.00
C THR A 36 -8.22 4.83 12.49
N VAL A 37 -8.16 3.69 13.20
CA VAL A 37 -7.40 2.52 12.71
C VAL A 37 -7.98 2.02 11.40
N GLY A 38 -9.31 1.90 11.30
CA GLY A 38 -9.99 1.46 10.09
C GLY A 38 -9.67 2.37 8.89
N VAL A 39 -9.78 3.69 9.06
CA VAL A 39 -9.49 4.67 7.99
C VAL A 39 -8.02 4.62 7.56
N ILE A 40 -7.07 4.67 8.51
CA ILE A 40 -5.64 4.68 8.16
C ILE A 40 -5.25 3.38 7.45
N PHE A 41 -5.72 2.24 7.97
CA PHE A 41 -5.46 0.94 7.34
C PHE A 41 -6.07 0.85 5.93
N SER A 42 -7.31 1.33 5.75
CA SER A 42 -7.97 1.36 4.44
C SER A 42 -7.24 2.24 3.43
N VAL A 43 -6.79 3.43 3.84
CA VAL A 43 -6.02 4.35 2.97
C VAL A 43 -4.69 3.73 2.54
N PHE A 44 -3.91 3.19 3.48
CA PHE A 44 -2.64 2.54 3.13
C PHE A 44 -2.83 1.30 2.25
N SER A 45 -3.88 0.51 2.52
CA SER A 45 -4.18 -0.67 1.70
C SER A 45 -4.65 -0.31 0.29
N LEU A 46 -5.42 0.78 0.13
CA LEU A 46 -5.83 1.26 -1.19
C LEU A 46 -4.62 1.72 -2.03
N ILE A 47 -3.69 2.44 -1.40
CA ILE A 47 -2.46 2.89 -2.07
C ILE A 47 -1.60 1.70 -2.48
N TYR A 48 -1.43 0.74 -1.57
CA TYR A 48 -0.69 -0.48 -1.86
C TYR A 48 -1.34 -1.28 -2.99
N GLY A 49 -2.66 -1.44 -2.95
CA GLY A 49 -3.41 -2.13 -4.00
C GLY A 49 -3.27 -1.45 -5.37
N LYS A 50 -3.34 -0.11 -5.40
CA LYS A 50 -3.09 0.65 -6.63
C LYS A 50 -1.69 0.44 -7.16
N MET A 51 -0.68 0.49 -6.29
CA MET A 51 0.72 0.25 -6.67
C MET A 51 0.90 -1.13 -7.31
N GLU A 52 0.33 -2.17 -6.70
CA GLU A 52 0.44 -3.54 -7.20
C GLU A 52 -0.22 -3.72 -8.57
N ILE A 53 -1.37 -3.06 -8.78
CA ILE A 53 -2.04 -3.06 -10.08
C ILE A 53 -1.20 -2.32 -11.13
N ASP A 54 -0.62 -1.18 -10.79
CA ASP A 54 0.23 -0.41 -11.70
C ASP A 54 1.51 -1.19 -12.06
N ILE A 55 2.11 -1.93 -11.11
CA ILE A 55 3.22 -2.85 -11.38
C ILE A 55 2.80 -3.92 -12.39
N GLN A 56 1.67 -4.59 -12.16
CA GLN A 56 1.17 -5.61 -13.08
C GLN A 56 0.83 -5.05 -14.45
N LYS A 57 0.24 -3.86 -14.51
CA LYS A 57 -0.04 -3.15 -15.74
C LYS A 57 1.25 -2.89 -16.53
N ASN A 58 2.26 -2.35 -15.87
CA ASN A 58 3.54 -2.08 -16.51
C ASN A 58 4.23 -3.36 -17.01
N MET A 59 4.25 -4.41 -16.19
CA MET A 59 4.81 -5.71 -16.53
C MET A 59 4.09 -6.34 -17.75
N LYS A 60 2.77 -6.30 -17.78
CA LYS A 60 1.97 -6.81 -18.90
C LYS A 60 2.16 -5.99 -20.16
N ALA A 61 2.30 -4.66 -20.04
CA ALA A 61 2.58 -3.79 -21.19
C ALA A 61 3.96 -4.05 -21.78
N ASP A 62 4.95 -4.39 -20.96
CA ASP A 62 6.29 -4.77 -21.40
C ASP A 62 6.34 -6.19 -22.00
N GLY A 63 5.40 -7.04 -21.67
CA GLY A 63 5.36 -8.46 -22.09
C GLY A 63 6.34 -9.36 -21.33
N MET A 64 7.01 -8.82 -20.30
CA MET A 64 7.94 -9.54 -19.44
C MET A 64 8.00 -8.93 -18.04
N ALA A 65 8.36 -9.73 -17.04
CA ALA A 65 8.51 -9.30 -15.66
C ALA A 65 9.86 -8.63 -15.36
N VAL A 66 10.82 -8.77 -16.25
CA VAL A 66 12.17 -8.19 -16.11
C VAL A 66 12.33 -6.97 -17.02
N SER A 67 13.11 -6.02 -16.56
CA SER A 67 13.36 -4.75 -17.29
C SER A 67 14.72 -4.68 -17.94
N THR A 68 15.59 -5.67 -17.70
CA THR A 68 16.99 -5.63 -18.12
C THR A 68 17.36 -6.90 -18.87
N TYR A 69 18.03 -6.72 -20.00
CA TYR A 69 18.57 -7.82 -20.79
C TYR A 69 19.87 -7.41 -21.49
N ILE A 70 20.65 -8.40 -21.89
CA ILE A 70 21.84 -8.22 -22.71
C ILE A 70 21.58 -8.80 -24.09
N GLU A 71 21.77 -8.00 -25.13
CA GLU A 71 21.71 -8.44 -26.51
C GLU A 71 23.01 -9.14 -26.89
N ASN A 72 22.93 -10.18 -27.73
CA ASN A 72 24.04 -10.98 -28.19
C ASN A 72 24.90 -11.56 -27.05
N GLY A 73 24.25 -11.97 -25.97
CA GLY A 73 24.93 -12.57 -24.82
C GLY A 73 25.50 -13.95 -25.12
N THR A 74 26.54 -14.32 -24.37
CA THR A 74 27.26 -15.61 -24.45
C THR A 74 27.27 -16.33 -23.12
N ALA A 75 27.68 -17.61 -23.10
CA ALA A 75 27.78 -18.40 -21.90
C ALA A 75 28.73 -17.78 -20.86
N ASP A 76 29.84 -17.20 -21.33
CA ASP A 76 30.80 -16.50 -20.45
C ASP A 76 30.15 -15.35 -19.70
N MET A 77 29.28 -14.58 -20.35
CA MET A 77 28.54 -13.50 -19.69
C MET A 77 27.55 -14.03 -18.67
N THR A 78 26.87 -15.13 -18.98
CA THR A 78 25.96 -15.78 -18.04
C THR A 78 26.72 -16.17 -16.76
N GLN A 79 27.95 -16.68 -16.89
CA GLN A 79 28.79 -17.05 -15.75
C GLN A 79 29.23 -15.82 -14.95
N GLN A 80 29.60 -14.73 -15.59
CA GLN A 80 29.95 -13.45 -14.92
C GLN A 80 28.76 -12.88 -14.15
N LEU A 81 27.57 -12.87 -14.77
CA LEU A 81 26.34 -12.39 -14.15
C LEU A 81 25.96 -13.19 -12.90
N THR A 82 26.11 -14.52 -12.93
CA THR A 82 25.78 -15.40 -11.80
C THR A 82 26.61 -15.10 -10.55
N GLN A 83 27.80 -14.51 -10.71
CA GLN A 83 28.67 -14.14 -9.59
C GLN A 83 28.26 -12.82 -8.92
N LEU A 84 27.37 -12.04 -9.53
CA LEU A 84 26.94 -10.74 -9.00
C LEU A 84 25.85 -10.91 -7.93
N PRO A 85 26.04 -10.40 -6.70
CA PRO A 85 25.07 -10.58 -5.61
C PRO A 85 23.76 -9.82 -5.83
N CYS A 86 23.71 -8.95 -6.83
CA CYS A 86 22.50 -8.21 -7.19
C CYS A 86 21.64 -8.92 -8.22
N ILE A 87 22.07 -10.03 -8.79
CA ILE A 87 21.32 -10.86 -9.74
C ILE A 87 20.58 -11.95 -8.98
N GLU A 88 19.28 -12.04 -9.19
CA GLU A 88 18.42 -13.02 -8.56
C GLU A 88 18.27 -14.28 -9.43
N SER A 89 18.03 -14.09 -10.72
CA SER A 89 17.97 -15.17 -11.68
C SER A 89 18.32 -14.68 -13.10
N ILE A 90 18.70 -15.61 -13.96
CA ILE A 90 19.08 -15.37 -15.36
C ILE A 90 18.27 -16.28 -16.22
N GLY A 91 17.73 -15.75 -17.31
CA GLY A 91 17.02 -16.51 -18.36
C GLY A 91 17.64 -16.24 -19.70
N LYS A 92 17.39 -17.13 -20.64
CA LYS A 92 17.85 -17.02 -22.04
C LYS A 92 16.64 -16.93 -22.97
N GLU A 93 16.72 -16.06 -23.95
CA GLU A 93 15.74 -15.89 -25.01
C GLU A 93 16.45 -15.85 -26.36
N LYS A 94 15.97 -16.61 -27.32
CA LYS A 94 16.48 -16.64 -28.69
C LYS A 94 15.38 -16.34 -29.66
N PHE A 95 15.58 -15.40 -30.55
CA PHE A 95 14.71 -15.19 -31.69
C PHE A 95 14.93 -16.32 -32.70
N ALA A 96 13.88 -17.07 -33.04
CA ALA A 96 13.97 -18.22 -33.95
C ALA A 96 13.45 -17.92 -35.36
N GLY A 97 12.51 -16.98 -35.47
CA GLY A 97 11.91 -16.66 -36.75
C GLY A 97 10.56 -15.96 -36.63
N LYS A 98 9.77 -16.02 -37.69
CA LYS A 98 8.47 -15.34 -37.76
C LYS A 98 7.42 -16.25 -38.36
N LEU A 99 6.19 -16.09 -37.92
CA LEU A 99 5.03 -16.62 -38.63
C LEU A 99 4.68 -15.69 -39.80
N LEU A 100 4.53 -16.27 -40.98
CA LEU A 100 4.16 -15.59 -42.21
C LEU A 100 2.72 -16.00 -42.55
N ASP A 101 1.78 -15.12 -42.28
CA ASP A 101 0.39 -15.29 -42.66
C ASP A 101 -0.22 -13.92 -42.98
N ASP A 102 -0.95 -13.82 -44.08
CA ASP A 102 -1.54 -12.54 -44.51
C ASP A 102 -2.52 -11.99 -43.50
N SER A 103 -3.07 -12.80 -42.64
CA SER A 103 -3.97 -12.41 -41.55
C SER A 103 -3.21 -11.92 -40.31
N ILE A 104 -1.94 -12.31 -40.15
CA ILE A 104 -1.08 -11.97 -39.03
C ILE A 104 -0.12 -10.87 -39.45
N LYS A 105 -0.29 -9.65 -38.90
CA LYS A 105 0.58 -8.53 -39.27
C LYS A 105 2.05 -8.78 -38.90
N TYR A 106 2.30 -9.35 -37.72
CA TYR A 106 3.63 -9.59 -37.20
C TYR A 106 3.58 -10.55 -36.00
N CYS A 107 4.24 -11.71 -36.10
CA CYS A 107 4.36 -12.63 -34.97
C CYS A 107 5.79 -13.18 -34.93
N ASP A 108 6.54 -12.74 -33.92
CA ASP A 108 7.88 -13.24 -33.65
C ASP A 108 7.81 -14.57 -32.91
N CYS A 109 8.60 -15.52 -33.36
CA CYS A 109 8.76 -16.82 -32.72
C CYS A 109 10.07 -16.82 -31.92
N VAL A 110 9.94 -17.08 -30.64
CA VAL A 110 11.04 -17.07 -29.69
C VAL A 110 11.16 -18.41 -28.96
N ILE A 111 12.35 -18.70 -28.53
CA ILE A 111 12.68 -19.86 -27.69
C ILE A 111 13.22 -19.29 -26.37
N THR A 112 12.79 -19.85 -25.28
CA THR A 112 13.30 -19.46 -23.96
C THR A 112 13.71 -20.70 -23.17
N ASP A 113 14.65 -20.54 -22.26
CA ASP A 113 14.92 -21.54 -21.26
C ASP A 113 13.79 -21.55 -20.19
N VAL A 114 13.75 -22.60 -19.38
CA VAL A 114 12.71 -22.76 -18.35
C VAL A 114 12.66 -21.57 -17.37
N THR A 115 13.80 -21.06 -17.00
CA THR A 115 13.90 -19.92 -16.08
C THR A 115 13.38 -18.63 -16.73
N GLY A 116 13.76 -18.37 -17.99
CA GLY A 116 13.29 -17.22 -18.76
C GLY A 116 11.78 -17.25 -18.94
N PHE A 117 11.23 -18.40 -19.33
CA PHE A 117 9.78 -18.49 -19.47
C PHE A 117 9.03 -18.37 -18.14
N GLU A 118 9.27 -19.26 -17.19
CA GLU A 118 8.46 -19.37 -15.98
C GLU A 118 8.58 -18.17 -15.04
N LYS A 119 9.78 -17.60 -14.89
CA LYS A 119 10.01 -16.50 -13.96
C LYS A 119 9.93 -15.10 -14.58
N MET A 120 10.31 -14.97 -15.86
CA MET A 120 10.53 -13.67 -16.47
C MET A 120 9.49 -13.27 -17.49
N ILE A 121 8.88 -14.24 -18.21
CA ILE A 121 7.93 -13.97 -19.30
C ILE A 121 6.51 -14.30 -18.89
N ARG A 122 6.26 -15.52 -18.40
CA ARG A 122 4.93 -16.00 -18.02
C ARG A 122 4.16 -15.09 -17.07
N PRO A 123 4.79 -14.41 -16.07
CA PRO A 123 4.07 -13.50 -15.17
C PRO A 123 3.39 -12.31 -15.89
N ALA A 124 3.85 -11.95 -17.09
CA ALA A 124 3.26 -10.90 -17.90
C ALA A 124 1.98 -11.33 -18.64
N PHE A 125 1.70 -12.62 -18.71
CA PHE A 125 0.57 -13.19 -19.43
C PHE A 125 -0.59 -13.56 -18.49
N THR A 126 -1.78 -13.68 -19.05
CA THR A 126 -2.97 -14.19 -18.34
C THR A 126 -3.62 -15.33 -19.15
N ASN A 127 -4.53 -16.06 -18.51
CA ASN A 127 -5.26 -17.17 -19.15
C ASN A 127 -4.31 -18.16 -19.86
N VAL A 128 -3.21 -18.50 -19.23
CA VAL A 128 -2.25 -19.48 -19.75
C VAL A 128 -2.86 -20.87 -19.61
N VAL A 129 -3.09 -21.53 -20.75
CA VAL A 129 -3.64 -22.88 -20.84
C VAL A 129 -2.65 -23.78 -21.57
N GLY A 130 -2.43 -24.98 -21.06
CA GLY A 130 -1.43 -25.91 -21.61
C GLY A 130 -0.05 -25.74 -21.02
N THR A 131 0.98 -26.16 -21.71
CA THR A 131 2.39 -26.16 -21.28
C THR A 131 3.29 -25.50 -22.30
N TYR A 132 4.48 -25.07 -21.85
CA TYR A 132 5.54 -24.61 -22.75
C TYR A 132 5.94 -25.74 -23.71
N PRO A 133 6.23 -25.43 -25.00
CA PRO A 133 6.57 -26.43 -26.02
C PRO A 133 7.83 -27.23 -25.65
N GLU A 134 7.75 -28.56 -25.68
CA GLU A 134 8.87 -29.46 -25.38
C GLU A 134 9.27 -30.35 -26.58
N LYS A 135 8.30 -30.67 -27.47
CA LYS A 135 8.55 -31.52 -28.64
C LYS A 135 8.81 -30.67 -29.88
N GLU A 136 9.45 -31.28 -30.86
CA GLU A 136 9.87 -30.63 -32.10
C GLU A 136 8.77 -29.86 -32.84
N ASN A 137 7.55 -30.35 -32.80
CA ASN A 137 6.41 -29.81 -33.54
C ASN A 137 5.46 -29.02 -32.62
N GLU A 138 5.83 -28.72 -31.39
CA GLU A 138 4.95 -28.02 -30.49
C GLU A 138 5.17 -26.49 -30.59
N ILE A 139 4.04 -25.77 -30.54
CA ILE A 139 4.00 -24.31 -30.55
C ILE A 139 3.02 -23.81 -29.49
N MET A 140 3.35 -22.69 -28.85
CA MET A 140 2.45 -21.99 -27.94
C MET A 140 2.15 -20.61 -28.51
N LEU A 141 0.86 -20.28 -28.69
CA LEU A 141 0.40 -19.10 -29.40
C LEU A 141 -0.39 -18.17 -28.50
N SER A 142 -0.36 -16.88 -28.82
CA SER A 142 -1.26 -15.94 -28.16
C SER A 142 -2.70 -16.11 -28.65
N THR A 143 -3.66 -15.81 -27.77
CA THR A 143 -5.09 -15.80 -28.14
C THR A 143 -5.36 -14.83 -29.28
N LYS A 144 -4.58 -13.79 -29.42
CA LYS A 144 -4.65 -12.81 -30.51
C LYS A 144 -4.22 -13.44 -31.85
N THR A 145 -3.11 -14.16 -31.87
CA THR A 145 -2.64 -14.89 -33.06
C THR A 145 -3.65 -15.93 -33.47
N LEU A 146 -4.21 -16.71 -32.52
CA LEU A 146 -5.25 -17.69 -32.81
C LEU A 146 -6.51 -17.07 -33.41
N GLN A 147 -6.92 -15.89 -32.95
CA GLN A 147 -8.04 -15.14 -33.52
C GLN A 147 -7.76 -14.68 -34.97
N TYR A 148 -6.57 -14.24 -35.28
CA TYR A 148 -6.17 -13.87 -36.64
C TYR A 148 -6.17 -15.08 -37.59
N LEU A 149 -5.75 -16.25 -37.11
CA LEU A 149 -5.85 -17.51 -37.83
C LEU A 149 -7.29 -18.06 -37.96
N GLY A 150 -8.28 -17.33 -37.42
CA GLY A 150 -9.70 -17.75 -37.46
C GLY A 150 -10.08 -18.83 -36.46
N ILE A 151 -9.19 -19.21 -35.54
CA ILE A 151 -9.39 -20.25 -34.53
C ILE A 151 -10.11 -19.63 -33.32
N LYS A 152 -11.44 -19.86 -33.22
CA LYS A 152 -12.26 -19.29 -32.14
C LYS A 152 -12.23 -20.10 -30.85
N ASN A 153 -12.08 -21.39 -30.93
CA ASN A 153 -12.07 -22.32 -29.79
C ASN A 153 -10.78 -23.14 -29.85
N PRO A 154 -9.67 -22.65 -29.31
CA PRO A 154 -8.41 -23.38 -29.31
C PRO A 154 -8.47 -24.55 -28.31
N GLU A 155 -8.01 -25.73 -28.75
CA GLU A 155 -7.85 -26.90 -27.90
C GLU A 155 -6.38 -27.33 -27.91
N VAL A 156 -5.84 -27.63 -26.72
CA VAL A 156 -4.47 -28.14 -26.61
C VAL A 156 -4.36 -29.49 -27.34
N GLY A 157 -3.33 -29.62 -28.16
CA GLY A 157 -3.11 -30.80 -29.01
C GLY A 157 -3.70 -30.70 -30.43
N MET A 158 -4.39 -29.61 -30.80
CA MET A 158 -4.83 -29.40 -32.18
C MET A 158 -3.65 -29.18 -33.10
N GLU A 159 -3.76 -29.68 -34.35
CA GLU A 159 -2.80 -29.43 -35.40
C GLU A 159 -3.12 -28.12 -36.12
N ILE A 160 -2.08 -27.30 -36.33
CA ILE A 160 -2.17 -26.02 -37.01
C ILE A 160 -1.08 -25.99 -38.08
N GLU A 161 -1.48 -25.77 -39.33
CA GLU A 161 -0.54 -25.55 -40.43
C GLU A 161 -0.19 -24.07 -40.51
N LEU A 162 1.12 -23.75 -40.40
CA LEU A 162 1.64 -22.37 -40.35
C LEU A 162 2.80 -22.23 -41.32
N ASP A 163 2.83 -21.14 -42.08
CA ASP A 163 4.02 -20.76 -42.84
C ASP A 163 5.02 -20.10 -41.91
N PHE A 164 6.18 -20.73 -41.78
CA PHE A 164 7.21 -20.35 -40.83
C PHE A 164 8.47 -19.91 -41.56
N TYR A 165 8.98 -18.73 -41.18
CA TYR A 165 10.27 -18.23 -41.62
C TYR A 165 11.29 -18.43 -40.53
N TRP A 166 12.27 -19.33 -40.74
CA TRP A 166 13.39 -19.53 -39.85
C TRP A 166 14.47 -18.46 -40.09
N ASN A 167 14.88 -17.75 -39.03
CA ASN A 167 15.93 -16.75 -39.11
C ASN A 167 17.27 -17.35 -38.66
N ASP A 168 18.03 -17.84 -39.65
CA ASP A 168 19.43 -18.20 -39.38
C ASP A 168 20.34 -17.02 -39.73
N ILE A 169 21.11 -16.58 -38.72
CA ILE A 169 22.13 -15.51 -38.94
C ILE A 169 23.22 -15.97 -39.88
N PHE A 170 23.38 -17.26 -40.12
CA PHE A 170 24.49 -17.84 -40.83
C PHE A 170 24.20 -18.44 -42.23
N ASN A 171 22.99 -18.59 -42.74
CA ASN A 171 22.80 -18.86 -44.20
C ASN A 171 21.47 -19.46 -44.66
N THR A 172 20.47 -19.80 -43.93
CA THR A 172 19.29 -20.45 -44.50
C THR A 172 17.99 -19.83 -44.04
N SER A 173 17.52 -18.84 -44.75
CA SER A 173 16.14 -18.42 -44.73
C SER A 173 15.29 -19.50 -45.44
N GLY A 174 14.81 -20.48 -44.68
CA GLY A 174 13.83 -21.44 -45.16
C GLY A 174 12.42 -20.97 -44.83
N THR A 175 11.63 -20.72 -45.88
CA THR A 175 10.16 -20.56 -45.71
C THR A 175 9.49 -21.87 -46.05
N GLY A 176 8.46 -22.25 -45.31
CA GLY A 176 7.66 -23.42 -45.65
C GLY A 176 6.51 -23.67 -44.64
N MET A 177 5.46 -24.22 -45.20
CA MET A 177 4.34 -24.70 -44.39
C MET A 177 4.79 -25.83 -43.49
N GLN A 178 4.55 -25.68 -42.20
CA GLN A 178 4.86 -26.68 -41.17
C GLN A 178 3.64 -26.96 -40.31
N ASN A 179 3.47 -28.22 -39.96
CA ASN A 179 2.40 -28.66 -39.05
C ASN A 179 2.91 -28.61 -37.61
N PHE A 180 2.28 -27.77 -36.81
CA PHE A 180 2.53 -27.64 -35.38
C PHE A 180 1.38 -28.19 -34.55
N LEU A 181 1.70 -28.77 -33.40
CA LEU A 181 0.74 -29.10 -32.35
C LEU A 181 0.65 -27.96 -31.37
N LEU A 182 -0.54 -27.45 -31.12
CA LEU A 182 -0.75 -26.41 -30.12
C LEU A 182 -0.51 -26.98 -28.72
N SER A 183 0.64 -26.66 -28.10
CA SER A 183 0.99 -27.10 -26.73
C SER A 183 0.29 -26.27 -25.66
N GLY A 184 -0.06 -25.04 -26.00
CA GLY A 184 -0.75 -24.13 -25.11
C GLY A 184 -1.04 -22.77 -25.76
N TYR A 185 -1.81 -21.97 -25.06
CA TYR A 185 -2.11 -20.60 -25.47
C TYR A 185 -2.22 -19.66 -24.29
N PHE A 186 -2.05 -18.36 -24.54
CA PHE A 186 -2.02 -17.34 -23.51
C PHE A 186 -2.59 -16.02 -24.03
N THR A 187 -2.99 -15.14 -23.11
CA THR A 187 -3.39 -13.77 -23.43
C THR A 187 -2.22 -12.83 -23.15
N GLU A 188 -1.76 -12.15 -24.20
CA GLU A 188 -0.74 -11.11 -24.14
C GLU A 188 -1.36 -9.71 -24.21
N TYR A 189 -0.62 -8.72 -23.73
CA TYR A 189 -1.06 -7.33 -23.69
C TYR A 189 -0.08 -6.36 -24.33
N GLN A 190 1.06 -6.85 -24.73
CA GLN A 190 2.06 -6.09 -25.45
C GLN A 190 1.54 -5.72 -26.85
N ASN A 191 1.94 -4.56 -27.33
CA ASN A 191 1.72 -4.11 -28.71
C ASN A 191 0.26 -4.17 -29.22
N GLN A 192 -0.71 -3.82 -28.37
CA GLN A 192 -2.12 -3.81 -28.78
C GLN A 192 -2.41 -2.93 -30.00
N THR A 193 -1.62 -1.85 -30.17
CA THR A 193 -1.76 -0.91 -31.29
C THR A 193 -1.02 -1.34 -32.55
N SER A 194 0.11 -2.04 -32.44
CA SER A 194 0.93 -2.45 -33.59
C SER A 194 0.46 -3.74 -34.28
N GLY A 195 -0.38 -4.53 -33.61
CA GLY A 195 -0.79 -5.85 -34.09
C GLY A 195 0.29 -6.93 -33.96
N ALA A 196 1.48 -6.59 -33.42
CA ALA A 196 2.54 -7.57 -33.17
C ALA A 196 2.13 -8.57 -32.08
N SER A 197 2.61 -9.78 -32.20
CA SER A 197 2.36 -10.90 -31.29
C SER A 197 3.64 -11.71 -31.07
N VAL A 198 3.65 -12.59 -30.09
CA VAL A 198 4.75 -13.52 -29.82
C VAL A 198 4.25 -14.96 -29.79
N ALA A 199 5.06 -15.86 -30.31
CA ALA A 199 4.86 -17.30 -30.24
C ALA A 199 6.08 -17.97 -29.63
N PHE A 200 5.87 -19.07 -28.91
CA PHE A 200 6.95 -19.86 -28.34
C PHE A 200 7.04 -21.21 -29.05
N ILE A 201 8.27 -21.64 -29.36
CA ILE A 201 8.57 -22.95 -29.93
C ILE A 201 9.59 -23.66 -29.05
N SER A 202 9.73 -24.97 -29.25
CA SER A 202 10.59 -25.81 -28.42
C SER A 202 12.08 -25.66 -28.80
N GLU A 203 12.96 -25.91 -27.83
CA GLU A 203 14.39 -26.02 -28.04
C GLU A 203 14.75 -27.12 -29.05
N LYS A 204 14.02 -28.23 -29.05
CA LYS A 204 14.19 -29.33 -30.03
C LYS A 204 13.87 -28.90 -31.45
N SER A 205 12.90 -28.01 -31.66
CA SER A 205 12.66 -27.40 -32.98
C SER A 205 13.85 -26.55 -33.43
N MET A 206 14.48 -25.84 -32.51
CA MET A 206 15.68 -25.05 -32.77
C MET A 206 16.85 -25.93 -33.24
N GLU A 207 17.14 -26.99 -32.48
CA GLU A 207 18.23 -27.92 -32.76
C GLU A 207 18.05 -28.63 -34.13
N LYS A 208 16.83 -29.08 -34.42
CA LYS A 208 16.48 -29.72 -35.69
C LYS A 208 16.74 -28.80 -36.89
N ASN A 209 16.51 -27.50 -36.73
CA ASN A 209 16.71 -26.51 -37.79
C ASN A 209 18.12 -25.89 -37.77
N GLY A 210 19.05 -26.47 -37.01
CA GLY A 210 20.47 -26.05 -37.02
C GLY A 210 20.74 -24.73 -36.25
N LEU A 211 19.77 -24.18 -35.57
CA LEU A 211 19.95 -22.95 -34.76
C LEU A 211 20.67 -23.31 -33.46
N GLN A 212 21.58 -22.41 -33.04
CA GLN A 212 22.32 -22.53 -31.79
C GLN A 212 21.83 -21.48 -30.79
N TRP A 213 22.00 -21.76 -29.49
CA TRP A 213 21.64 -20.80 -28.45
C TRP A 213 22.41 -19.47 -28.60
N GLU A 214 23.67 -19.53 -28.87
CA GLU A 214 24.54 -18.34 -28.92
C GLU A 214 24.69 -17.78 -30.33
N PRO A 215 24.68 -16.48 -30.48
CA PRO A 215 24.35 -15.47 -29.45
C PRO A 215 22.85 -15.43 -29.13
N CYS A 216 22.50 -15.13 -27.87
CA CYS A 216 21.12 -15.03 -27.41
C CYS A 216 20.88 -13.75 -26.59
N ARG A 217 19.63 -13.43 -26.33
CA ARG A 217 19.27 -12.41 -25.36
C ARG A 217 19.32 -13.01 -23.96
N ILE A 218 20.12 -12.43 -23.06
CA ILE A 218 20.18 -12.84 -21.67
C ILE A 218 19.25 -11.95 -20.86
N LEU A 219 18.15 -12.51 -20.34
CA LEU A 219 17.21 -11.83 -19.48
C LEU A 219 17.75 -11.83 -18.04
N ILE A 220 17.66 -10.71 -17.35
CA ILE A 220 18.25 -10.51 -16.03
C ILE A 220 17.16 -10.10 -15.03
N ASP A 221 16.92 -10.94 -14.04
CA ASP A 221 16.16 -10.55 -12.86
C ASP A 221 17.11 -10.09 -11.75
N HIS A 222 16.91 -8.90 -11.25
CA HIS A 222 17.80 -8.27 -10.28
C HIS A 222 17.04 -7.80 -9.03
N THR A 223 17.72 -7.75 -7.89
CA THR A 223 17.16 -7.36 -6.59
C THR A 223 16.79 -5.87 -6.49
N LYS A 224 17.33 -5.02 -7.40
CA LYS A 224 17.17 -3.55 -7.35
C LYS A 224 15.94 -3.07 -8.15
N LYS A 225 14.78 -3.64 -7.93
CA LYS A 225 13.53 -3.34 -8.67
C LYS A 225 13.05 -1.90 -8.53
N TYR A 226 13.53 -1.17 -7.52
CA TYR A 226 13.17 0.23 -7.26
C TYR A 226 14.22 1.25 -7.73
N SER A 227 15.23 0.81 -8.47
CA SER A 227 16.23 1.68 -9.08
C SER A 227 15.86 2.00 -10.52
N SER A 228 16.30 3.17 -11.03
CA SER A 228 16.08 3.52 -12.44
C SER A 228 16.89 2.61 -13.37
N GLY A 229 16.41 2.41 -14.59
CA GLY A 229 17.11 1.62 -15.61
C GLY A 229 18.55 2.10 -15.85
N SER A 230 18.78 3.42 -15.88
CA SER A 230 20.12 3.99 -16.03
C SER A 230 21.07 3.64 -14.88
N GLN A 231 20.57 3.58 -13.64
CA GLN A 231 21.37 3.15 -12.49
C GLN A 231 21.74 1.66 -12.58
N ILE A 232 20.82 0.84 -13.06
CA ILE A 232 21.04 -0.60 -13.25
C ILE A 232 22.04 -0.83 -14.38
N GLU A 233 21.85 -0.15 -15.51
CA GLU A 233 22.78 -0.21 -16.66
C GLU A 233 24.19 0.17 -16.25
N HIS A 234 24.36 1.30 -15.55
CA HIS A 234 25.67 1.75 -15.06
C HIS A 234 26.30 0.74 -14.08
N MET A 235 25.49 0.14 -13.21
CA MET A 235 25.96 -0.88 -12.28
C MET A 235 26.44 -2.14 -13.02
N LEU A 236 25.71 -2.61 -14.01
CA LEU A 236 26.08 -3.78 -14.80
C LEU A 236 27.32 -3.49 -15.67
N THR A 237 27.37 -2.36 -16.34
CA THR A 237 28.49 -1.94 -17.19
C THR A 237 29.82 -1.86 -16.42
N ASN A 238 29.78 -1.47 -15.15
CA ASN A 238 30.97 -1.41 -14.30
C ASN A 238 31.48 -2.79 -13.83
N ASN A 239 30.62 -3.81 -13.89
CA ASN A 239 30.95 -5.14 -13.33
C ASN A 239 31.09 -6.23 -14.40
N ILE A 240 30.70 -5.97 -15.63
CA ILE A 240 30.72 -6.95 -16.72
C ILE A 240 31.53 -6.38 -17.88
N LYS A 241 32.35 -7.22 -18.50
CA LYS A 241 33.07 -6.86 -19.72
C LYS A 241 32.21 -7.19 -20.94
N LEU A 242 31.82 -6.18 -21.69
CA LEU A 242 31.08 -6.32 -22.94
C LEU A 242 32.08 -6.54 -24.11
N ASN A 243 31.77 -7.50 -24.96
CA ASN A 243 32.47 -7.71 -26.23
C ASN A 243 31.83 -6.85 -27.35
N GLU A 244 32.49 -6.76 -28.49
CA GLU A 244 31.99 -6.04 -29.65
C GLU A 244 30.61 -6.60 -30.11
N GLY A 245 29.65 -5.73 -30.31
CA GLY A 245 28.29 -6.09 -30.67
C GLY A 245 27.34 -6.48 -29.50
N GLN A 246 27.87 -6.54 -28.29
CA GLN A 246 27.02 -6.78 -27.08
C GLN A 246 26.56 -5.46 -26.50
N ARG A 247 25.31 -5.45 -26.03
CA ARG A 247 24.70 -4.25 -25.45
C ARG A 247 23.82 -4.63 -24.24
N ILE A 248 23.97 -3.89 -23.15
CA ILE A 248 23.04 -3.92 -22.04
C ILE A 248 21.89 -2.97 -22.37
N VAL A 249 20.67 -3.47 -22.27
CA VAL A 249 19.44 -2.69 -22.37
C VAL A 249 18.73 -2.78 -21.03
N SER A 250 18.58 -1.65 -20.35
CA SER A 250 17.89 -1.59 -19.08
C SER A 250 16.81 -0.51 -19.11
N MET A 251 15.58 -0.96 -19.15
CA MET A 251 14.40 -0.11 -18.99
C MET A 251 14.14 0.14 -17.50
N ASN A 252 13.30 1.11 -17.21
CA ASN A 252 12.84 1.31 -15.84
C ASN A 252 11.97 0.12 -15.41
N PRO A 253 12.29 -0.57 -14.29
CA PRO A 253 11.47 -1.66 -13.77
C PRO A 253 10.01 -1.25 -13.57
N ALA A 254 9.11 -2.20 -13.68
CA ALA A 254 7.67 -1.98 -13.48
C ALA A 254 7.39 -1.37 -12.09
N GLU A 255 8.11 -1.82 -11.06
CA GLU A 255 8.04 -1.31 -9.70
C GLU A 255 8.53 0.14 -9.60
N TYR A 256 9.64 0.48 -10.24
CA TYR A 256 10.16 1.85 -10.27
C TYR A 256 9.18 2.81 -10.96
N ARG A 257 8.59 2.41 -12.09
CA ARG A 257 7.60 3.21 -12.82
C ARG A 257 6.35 3.42 -11.98
N ALA A 258 5.80 2.35 -11.38
CA ALA A 258 4.63 2.45 -10.53
C ALA A 258 4.87 3.41 -9.34
N ILE A 259 6.04 3.38 -8.70
CA ILE A 259 6.37 4.31 -7.62
C ILE A 259 6.59 5.73 -8.14
N SER A 260 7.29 5.91 -9.26
CA SER A 260 7.55 7.24 -9.81
C SER A 260 6.27 7.96 -10.22
N GLU A 261 5.32 7.24 -10.84
CA GLU A 261 4.00 7.75 -11.18
C GLU A 261 3.16 8.07 -9.93
N MET A 262 3.36 7.34 -8.84
CA MET A 262 2.63 7.52 -7.58
C MET A 262 3.30 8.48 -6.60
N MET A 263 4.50 9.00 -6.85
CA MET A 263 5.20 9.84 -5.86
C MET A 263 4.35 11.02 -5.35
N GLY A 264 3.57 11.66 -6.20
CA GLY A 264 2.59 12.66 -5.80
C GLY A 264 1.47 12.10 -4.92
N SER A 265 0.95 10.92 -5.25
CA SER A 265 -0.13 10.25 -4.51
C SER A 265 0.32 9.75 -3.14
N TYR A 266 1.56 9.24 -3.01
CA TYR A 266 2.13 8.86 -1.70
C TYR A 266 2.29 10.05 -0.77
N GLY A 267 2.84 11.17 -1.26
CA GLY A 267 2.97 12.39 -0.49
C GLY A 267 1.62 12.88 0.04
N PHE A 268 0.59 12.83 -0.80
CA PHE A 268 -0.77 13.19 -0.43
C PHE A 268 -1.36 12.25 0.62
N ALA A 269 -1.15 10.94 0.48
CA ALA A 269 -1.65 9.95 1.44
C ALA A 269 -0.96 10.03 2.80
N VAL A 270 0.35 10.25 2.82
CA VAL A 270 1.10 10.49 4.05
C VAL A 270 0.60 11.76 4.74
N PHE A 271 0.44 12.86 3.98
CA PHE A 271 -0.12 14.11 4.49
C PHE A 271 -1.51 13.90 5.08
N PHE A 272 -2.40 13.23 4.35
CA PHE A 272 -3.77 12.92 4.81
C PHE A 272 -3.76 12.07 6.08
N SER A 273 -2.92 11.04 6.15
CA SER A 273 -2.77 10.19 7.34
C SER A 273 -2.27 10.98 8.57
N VAL A 274 -1.32 11.90 8.37
CA VAL A 274 -0.84 12.80 9.43
C VAL A 274 -1.97 13.70 9.93
N MET A 275 -2.79 14.25 9.04
CA MET A 275 -3.94 15.09 9.37
C MET A 275 -5.01 14.30 10.15
N VAL A 276 -5.28 13.05 9.76
CA VAL A 276 -6.21 12.16 10.49
C VAL A 276 -5.68 11.85 11.88
N LEU A 277 -4.39 11.53 12.02
CA LEU A 277 -3.75 11.29 13.32
C LEU A 277 -3.77 12.53 14.21
N LEU A 278 -3.53 13.72 13.64
CA LEU A 278 -3.59 14.99 14.37
C LEU A 278 -5.02 15.29 14.84
N SER A 279 -6.01 15.08 13.98
CA SER A 279 -7.43 15.22 14.33
C SER A 279 -7.82 14.27 15.46
N MET A 280 -7.43 13.00 15.36
CA MET A 280 -7.62 12.02 16.42
C MET A 280 -6.96 12.44 17.73
N PHE A 281 -5.68 12.89 17.68
CA PHE A 281 -4.97 13.36 18.86
C PHE A 281 -5.71 14.49 19.57
N LEU A 282 -6.13 15.50 18.81
CA LEU A 282 -6.86 16.65 19.37
C LEU A 282 -8.21 16.23 19.95
N PHE A 283 -8.91 15.31 19.30
CA PHE A 283 -10.20 14.81 19.75
C PHE A 283 -10.06 14.01 21.05
N ILE A 284 -9.14 13.07 21.12
CA ILE A 284 -8.83 12.29 22.33
C ILE A 284 -8.39 13.22 23.45
N TYR A 285 -7.46 14.12 23.18
CA TYR A 285 -6.97 15.09 24.18
C TYR A 285 -8.13 15.93 24.73
N ASN A 286 -9.06 16.36 23.88
CA ASN A 286 -10.22 17.15 24.27
C ASN A 286 -11.18 16.35 25.18
N ILE A 287 -11.52 15.11 24.79
CA ILE A 287 -12.37 14.22 25.60
C ILE A 287 -11.73 13.99 26.99
N LEU A 288 -10.44 13.67 27.01
CA LEU A 288 -9.73 13.42 28.25
C LEU A 288 -9.61 14.69 29.11
N ASN A 289 -9.39 15.85 28.48
CA ASN A 289 -9.28 17.11 29.21
C ASN A 289 -10.61 17.54 29.86
N ILE A 290 -11.74 17.34 29.17
CA ILE A 290 -13.09 17.58 29.73
C ILE A 290 -13.38 16.64 30.92
N SER A 291 -12.95 15.39 30.81
CA SER A 291 -13.11 14.41 31.91
C SER A 291 -12.15 14.68 33.08
N LEU A 292 -11.04 15.36 32.81
CA LEU A 292 -9.95 15.55 33.77
C LEU A 292 -10.41 16.22 35.07
N GLU A 293 -11.30 17.19 35.00
CA GLU A 293 -11.80 17.91 36.16
C GLU A 293 -12.47 16.96 37.17
N LYS A 294 -13.33 16.07 36.71
CA LYS A 294 -13.99 15.05 37.53
C LYS A 294 -13.02 13.97 38.01
N ASP A 295 -12.10 13.57 37.16
CA ASP A 295 -11.10 12.55 37.49
C ASP A 295 -10.10 13.07 38.52
N LEU A 296 -9.67 14.34 38.45
CA LEU A 296 -8.76 14.97 39.41
C LEU A 296 -9.40 15.11 40.80
N GLN A 297 -10.66 15.55 40.88
CA GLN A 297 -11.37 15.62 42.15
C GLN A 297 -11.43 14.26 42.83
N ARG A 298 -11.73 13.22 42.07
CA ARG A 298 -11.76 11.83 42.56
C ARG A 298 -10.38 11.35 43.00
N TYR A 299 -9.33 11.62 42.20
CA TYR A 299 -7.97 11.23 42.56
C TYR A 299 -7.48 11.98 43.81
N GLY A 300 -7.87 13.24 43.98
CA GLY A 300 -7.61 14.00 45.22
C GLY A 300 -8.24 13.36 46.44
N LEU A 301 -9.51 12.92 46.36
CA LEU A 301 -10.20 12.21 47.45
C LEU A 301 -9.50 10.86 47.74
N LEU A 302 -9.12 10.09 46.71
CA LEU A 302 -8.43 8.82 46.88
C LEU A 302 -7.04 9.00 47.53
N GLN A 303 -6.36 10.09 47.25
CA GLN A 303 -5.08 10.43 47.87
C GLN A 303 -5.24 10.75 49.38
N VAL A 304 -6.32 11.37 49.79
CA VAL A 304 -6.61 11.62 51.20
C VAL A 304 -6.81 10.33 52.00
N ILE A 305 -7.38 9.29 51.42
CA ILE A 305 -7.51 7.97 52.03
C ILE A 305 -6.31 7.05 51.83
N GLY A 306 -5.17 7.60 51.29
CA GLY A 306 -3.89 6.88 51.22
C GLY A 306 -3.51 6.29 49.90
N VAL A 307 -4.28 6.48 48.80
CA VAL A 307 -3.91 5.99 47.47
C VAL A 307 -2.81 6.90 46.88
N GLU A 308 -1.68 6.31 46.47
CA GLU A 308 -0.59 7.04 45.86
C GLU A 308 -0.94 7.58 44.46
N GLN A 309 -0.41 8.76 44.11
CA GLN A 309 -0.56 9.35 42.78
C GLN A 309 -0.05 8.43 41.67
N LYS A 310 1.02 7.67 41.92
CA LYS A 310 1.55 6.67 40.98
C LYS A 310 0.56 5.56 40.67
N GLN A 311 -0.21 5.11 41.65
CA GLN A 311 -1.24 4.08 41.47
C GLN A 311 -2.39 4.59 40.60
N ASN A 312 -2.85 5.81 40.81
CA ASN A 312 -3.89 6.46 39.98
C ASN A 312 -3.46 6.57 38.51
N ILE A 313 -2.19 6.99 38.28
CA ILE A 313 -1.61 7.08 36.92
C ILE A 313 -1.51 5.69 36.27
N LYS A 314 -1.14 4.66 37.03
CA LYS A 314 -1.02 3.29 36.56
C LYS A 314 -2.40 2.70 36.14
N VAL A 315 -3.43 2.96 36.94
CA VAL A 315 -4.82 2.58 36.64
C VAL A 315 -5.28 3.25 35.34
N MET A 316 -5.06 4.56 35.20
CA MET A 316 -5.40 5.32 33.99
C MET A 316 -4.67 4.76 32.75
N ASN A 317 -3.37 4.47 32.84
CA ASN A 317 -2.62 3.91 31.72
C ASN A 317 -3.14 2.55 31.29
N ARG A 318 -3.46 1.66 32.24
CA ARG A 318 -4.02 0.34 31.93
C ARG A 318 -5.41 0.43 31.30
N GLU A 319 -6.24 1.37 31.76
CA GLU A 319 -7.56 1.63 31.18
C GLU A 319 -7.43 2.11 29.74
N MET A 320 -6.57 3.11 29.48
CA MET A 320 -6.34 3.65 28.13
C MET A 320 -5.71 2.62 27.19
N LEU A 321 -4.76 1.82 27.67
CA LEU A 321 -4.16 0.75 26.87
C LEU A 321 -5.18 -0.32 26.48
N LYS A 322 -6.08 -0.72 27.42
CA LYS A 322 -7.15 -1.67 27.10
C LYS A 322 -8.09 -1.13 26.03
N ILE A 323 -8.51 0.14 26.16
CA ILE A 323 -9.39 0.78 25.18
C ILE A 323 -8.66 0.91 23.83
N GLY A 324 -7.37 1.28 23.86
CA GLY A 324 -6.52 1.34 22.67
C GLY A 324 -6.43 0.02 21.93
N LEU A 325 -6.13 -1.07 22.65
CA LEU A 325 -6.02 -2.40 22.06
C LEU A 325 -7.37 -2.93 21.52
N THR A 326 -8.44 -2.85 22.34
CA THR A 326 -9.76 -3.32 21.90
C THR A 326 -10.31 -2.49 20.74
N GLY A 327 -10.12 -1.17 20.75
CA GLY A 327 -10.50 -0.29 19.66
C GLY A 327 -9.67 -0.55 18.39
N SER A 328 -8.37 -0.84 18.52
CA SER A 328 -7.52 -1.19 17.39
C SER A 328 -7.92 -2.51 16.73
N ILE A 329 -8.28 -3.53 17.53
CA ILE A 329 -8.78 -4.81 17.00
C ILE A 329 -10.10 -4.59 16.23
N ALA A 330 -11.04 -3.83 16.82
CA ALA A 330 -12.29 -3.51 16.15
C ALA A 330 -12.05 -2.70 14.86
N GLY A 331 -11.11 -1.76 14.87
CA GLY A 331 -10.68 -0.99 13.69
C GLY A 331 -10.04 -1.85 12.61
N ALA A 332 -9.25 -2.86 13.00
CA ALA A 332 -8.70 -3.84 12.07
C ALA A 332 -9.79 -4.66 11.36
N VAL A 333 -10.82 -5.05 12.09
CA VAL A 333 -11.99 -5.77 11.52
C VAL A 333 -12.74 -4.86 10.54
N LEU A 334 -13.01 -3.60 10.90
CA LEU A 334 -13.68 -2.64 10.01
C LEU A 334 -12.86 -2.37 8.74
N GLY A 335 -11.55 -2.15 8.87
CA GLY A 335 -10.66 -1.96 7.73
C GLY A 335 -10.58 -3.20 6.84
N GLY A 336 -10.56 -4.40 7.45
CA GLY A 336 -10.63 -5.67 6.72
C GLY A 336 -11.92 -5.82 5.92
N MET A 337 -13.06 -5.46 6.48
CA MET A 337 -14.35 -5.46 5.77
C MET A 337 -14.35 -4.47 4.59
N PHE A 338 -13.71 -3.31 4.74
CA PHE A 338 -13.55 -2.35 3.65
C PHE A 338 -12.71 -2.92 2.51
N ILE A 339 -11.55 -3.53 2.84
CA ILE A 339 -10.65 -4.13 1.85
C ILE A 339 -11.34 -5.28 1.09
N TRP A 340 -12.12 -6.09 1.77
CA TRP A 340 -12.80 -7.22 1.15
C TRP A 340 -14.03 -6.83 0.32
N GLY A 341 -14.79 -5.84 0.80
CA GLY A 341 -16.08 -5.47 0.20
C GLY A 341 -16.00 -4.30 -0.77
N ILE A 342 -15.36 -3.20 -0.38
CA ILE A 342 -15.43 -1.91 -1.09
C ILE A 342 -14.21 -1.69 -2.00
N MET A 343 -13.02 -2.07 -1.56
CA MET A 343 -11.78 -1.83 -2.30
C MET A 343 -11.77 -2.44 -3.70
N PRO A 344 -12.22 -3.71 -3.94
CA PRO A 344 -12.25 -4.28 -5.28
C PRO A 344 -13.15 -3.49 -6.23
N LEU A 345 -14.30 -3.00 -5.73
CA LEU A 345 -15.24 -2.18 -6.53
C LEU A 345 -14.65 -0.82 -6.90
N LEU A 346 -13.88 -0.21 -5.99
CA LEU A 346 -13.22 1.07 -6.27
C LEU A 346 -12.11 0.89 -7.31
N LEU A 347 -11.29 -0.15 -7.16
CA LEU A 347 -10.20 -0.44 -8.09
C LEU A 347 -10.74 -0.81 -9.48
N GLU A 348 -11.81 -1.62 -9.56
CA GLU A 348 -12.47 -1.96 -10.81
C GLU A 348 -12.95 -0.70 -11.56
N LYS A 349 -13.58 0.25 -10.86
CA LYS A 349 -14.00 1.53 -11.46
C LYS A 349 -12.82 2.39 -11.93
N MET A 350 -11.73 2.45 -11.18
CA MET A 350 -10.54 3.22 -11.54
C MET A 350 -9.83 2.68 -12.79
N TYR A 351 -10.00 1.41 -13.12
CA TYR A 351 -9.33 0.73 -14.24
C TYR A 351 -10.32 0.18 -15.29
N ALA A 352 -11.61 0.58 -15.22
CA ALA A 352 -12.68 0.05 -16.07
C ALA A 352 -12.46 0.29 -17.59
N GLU A 353 -11.69 1.31 -17.97
CA GLU A 353 -11.37 1.61 -19.37
C GLU A 353 -10.26 0.72 -19.96
N ASN A 354 -9.56 -0.05 -19.14
CA ASN A 354 -8.53 -0.95 -19.61
C ASN A 354 -9.14 -2.32 -19.87
N THR A 355 -8.88 -2.89 -21.03
CA THR A 355 -9.22 -4.25 -21.52
C THR A 355 -8.72 -5.38 -20.61
N TRP A 356 -8.11 -5.05 -19.50
CA TRP A 356 -7.56 -5.93 -18.47
C TRP A 356 -8.71 -6.39 -17.56
N LYS A 357 -9.14 -7.61 -17.68
CA LYS A 357 -9.94 -8.23 -16.60
C LYS A 357 -9.06 -8.28 -15.36
N LEU A 358 -9.21 -7.29 -14.49
CA LEU A 358 -8.63 -7.35 -13.16
C LEU A 358 -9.22 -8.59 -12.48
N GLU A 359 -8.41 -9.59 -12.22
CA GLU A 359 -8.80 -10.62 -11.26
C GLU A 359 -9.06 -9.90 -9.94
N ARG A 360 -10.14 -10.23 -9.25
CA ARG A 360 -10.49 -9.63 -7.95
C ARG A 360 -9.37 -9.91 -6.95
N MET A 361 -8.36 -9.06 -6.95
CA MET A 361 -7.23 -9.18 -6.04
C MET A 361 -7.56 -8.47 -4.74
N VAL A 362 -7.53 -9.23 -3.66
CA VAL A 362 -7.65 -8.68 -2.30
C VAL A 362 -6.24 -8.45 -1.77
N PHE A 363 -5.84 -7.18 -1.69
CA PHE A 363 -4.52 -6.78 -1.20
C PHE A 363 -4.53 -6.58 0.32
N PHE A 364 -4.59 -7.66 1.09
CA PHE A 364 -4.46 -7.61 2.54
C PHE A 364 -2.98 -7.72 2.94
N GLN A 365 -2.42 -6.63 3.47
CA GLN A 365 -1.05 -6.59 3.96
C GLN A 365 -1.01 -6.46 5.49
N PRO A 366 -0.63 -7.52 6.22
CA PRO A 366 -0.57 -7.49 7.68
C PRO A 366 0.45 -6.47 8.22
N LYS A 367 1.51 -6.18 7.46
CA LYS A 367 2.51 -5.16 7.81
C LYS A 367 1.90 -3.76 7.91
N LEU A 368 1.00 -3.39 6.98
CA LEU A 368 0.31 -2.10 6.98
C LEU A 368 -0.69 -2.00 8.14
N LEU A 369 -1.35 -3.10 8.48
CA LEU A 369 -2.23 -3.16 9.64
C LEU A 369 -1.46 -2.92 10.94
N ILE A 370 -0.33 -3.60 11.13
CA ILE A 370 0.53 -3.41 12.30
C ILE A 370 1.02 -1.96 12.38
N LEU A 371 1.44 -1.38 11.25
CA LEU A 371 1.85 0.03 11.19
C LEU A 371 0.72 0.97 11.63
N ALA A 372 -0.49 0.78 11.13
CA ALA A 372 -1.66 1.60 11.50
C ALA A 372 -1.95 1.49 13.01
N ILE A 373 -1.93 0.29 13.57
CA ILE A 373 -2.15 0.05 15.00
C ILE A 373 -1.07 0.76 15.83
N VAL A 374 0.20 0.62 15.47
CA VAL A 374 1.33 1.25 16.19
C VAL A 374 1.20 2.76 16.18
N LEU A 375 0.89 3.37 15.03
CA LEU A 375 0.70 4.82 14.90
C LEU A 375 -0.43 5.34 15.81
N VAL A 376 -1.56 4.63 15.83
CA VAL A 376 -2.72 5.02 16.64
C VAL A 376 -2.45 4.84 18.14
N ILE A 377 -1.83 3.74 18.56
CA ILE A 377 -1.44 3.51 19.96
C ILE A 377 -0.39 4.53 20.40
N PHE A 378 0.57 4.86 19.56
CA PHE A 378 1.56 5.91 19.84
C PHE A 378 0.87 7.27 20.05
N THR A 379 -0.05 7.64 19.16
CA THR A 379 -0.81 8.90 19.27
C THR A 379 -1.65 8.95 20.55
N LEU A 380 -2.31 7.86 20.92
CA LEU A 380 -3.02 7.74 22.19
C LEU A 380 -2.06 7.89 23.38
N GLY A 381 -0.89 7.26 23.32
CA GLY A 381 0.15 7.36 24.36
C GLY A 381 0.62 8.80 24.57
N VAL A 382 0.85 9.54 23.49
CA VAL A 382 1.22 10.96 23.53
C VAL A 382 0.10 11.80 24.19
N ALA A 383 -1.15 11.59 23.82
CA ALA A 383 -2.29 12.30 24.40
C ALA A 383 -2.40 12.06 25.92
N VAL A 384 -2.26 10.80 26.34
CA VAL A 384 -2.28 10.40 27.76
C VAL A 384 -1.08 10.98 28.51
N GLU A 385 0.13 11.00 27.90
CA GLU A 385 1.31 11.57 28.55
C GLU A 385 1.19 13.08 28.74
N CYS A 386 0.63 13.81 27.77
CA CYS A 386 0.33 15.24 27.92
C CYS A 386 -0.59 15.49 29.13
N LEU A 387 -1.58 14.61 29.33
CA LEU A 387 -2.51 14.71 30.47
C LEU A 387 -1.83 14.38 31.79
N LYS A 388 -1.02 13.34 31.84
CA LYS A 388 -0.24 12.95 33.05
C LYS A 388 0.71 14.07 33.50
N ARG A 389 1.37 14.75 32.58
CA ARG A 389 2.21 15.91 32.89
C ARG A 389 1.42 17.04 33.58
N LYS A 390 0.15 17.23 33.20
CA LYS A 390 -0.76 18.19 33.86
C LYS A 390 -1.11 17.74 35.28
N MET A 391 -1.41 16.44 35.46
CA MET A 391 -1.77 15.83 36.76
C MET A 391 -0.60 15.85 37.73
N ARG A 392 0.64 15.55 37.29
CA ARG A 392 1.83 15.51 38.16
C ARG A 392 2.19 16.87 38.79
N LYS A 393 1.69 17.98 38.22
CA LYS A 393 1.96 19.34 38.71
C LYS A 393 1.01 19.82 39.79
N LEU A 394 -0.03 19.04 40.10
CA LEU A 394 -1.08 19.42 41.06
C LEU A 394 -0.88 18.71 42.40
N SER A 395 -1.01 19.45 43.50
CA SER A 395 -1.04 18.88 44.85
C SER A 395 -2.40 18.20 45.11
N PRO A 396 -2.50 17.26 46.11
CA PRO A 396 -3.77 16.60 46.45
C PRO A 396 -4.92 17.56 46.77
N LEU A 397 -4.57 18.65 47.47
CA LEU A 397 -5.51 19.71 47.87
C LEU A 397 -5.96 20.57 46.68
N GLU A 398 -5.06 20.79 45.73
CA GLU A 398 -5.38 21.45 44.45
C GLU A 398 -6.23 20.54 43.56
N CYS A 399 -5.99 19.24 43.59
CA CYS A 399 -6.83 18.26 42.88
C CYS A 399 -8.28 18.25 43.37
N MET A 400 -8.51 18.26 44.67
CA MET A 400 -9.85 18.29 45.26
C MET A 400 -10.63 19.57 44.93
N LYS A 401 -9.93 20.72 44.90
CA LYS A 401 -10.50 22.03 44.57
C LYS A 401 -10.39 22.39 43.09
N TYR A 402 -9.96 21.42 42.28
CA TYR A 402 -9.73 21.67 40.85
C TYR A 402 -11.05 22.00 40.16
N THR A 403 -11.18 23.24 39.79
CA THR A 403 -12.11 23.76 38.81
C THR A 403 -11.27 24.51 37.80
N GLU A 404 -11.45 24.31 36.50
CA GLU A 404 -10.65 25.02 35.48
C GLU A 404 -10.60 26.56 35.72
N ALA A 405 -11.59 27.10 36.42
CA ALA A 405 -11.65 28.49 36.84
C ALA A 405 -10.57 28.90 37.86
N VAL A 406 -10.08 27.96 38.69
CA VAL A 406 -9.13 28.27 39.79
C VAL A 406 -7.70 28.39 39.29
N THR A 407 -7.34 27.71 38.20
CA THR A 407 -5.98 27.73 37.65
C THR A 407 -5.62 29.10 37.06
N TYR A 408 -6.58 29.95 36.75
CA TYR A 408 -6.37 31.29 36.21
C TYR A 408 -6.05 32.35 37.29
N HIS A 409 -6.26 32.04 38.59
CA HIS A 409 -6.03 33.03 39.68
C HIS A 409 -4.59 33.13 40.14
N LYS A 410 -3.65 32.30 39.67
CA LYS A 410 -2.20 32.47 40.03
C LYS A 410 -1.48 33.59 39.26
N SER A 411 -2.15 34.20 38.29
CA SER A 411 -1.60 35.43 37.67
C SER A 411 -2.01 36.66 38.52
N ARG A 412 -1.05 37.15 39.26
CA ARG A 412 -1.14 38.34 40.16
C ARG A 412 -1.43 39.65 39.41
N LYS A 413 -2.49 39.75 38.64
CA LYS A 413 -3.02 41.04 38.18
C LYS A 413 -4.44 41.19 38.69
N LYS A 414 -4.62 42.08 39.70
CA LYS A 414 -5.95 42.47 40.17
C LYS A 414 -6.83 42.77 38.97
N PRO A 415 -8.05 42.22 38.88
CA PRO A 415 -8.96 42.55 37.80
C PRO A 415 -9.32 44.02 37.92
N LYS A 416 -8.90 44.85 36.98
CA LYS A 416 -9.48 46.18 36.84
C LYS A 416 -10.96 45.96 36.52
N ILE A 417 -11.81 46.28 37.49
CA ILE A 417 -13.26 46.30 37.28
C ILE A 417 -13.56 47.40 36.28
N LYS A 418 -13.57 47.02 35.00
CA LYS A 418 -14.11 47.91 33.96
C LYS A 418 -15.62 47.96 34.18
N LYS A 419 -16.09 49.13 34.59
CA LYS A 419 -17.51 49.45 34.72
C LYS A 419 -18.26 48.95 33.48
N PHE A 420 -19.25 48.11 33.70
CA PHE A 420 -20.19 47.61 32.70
C PHE A 420 -20.91 48.78 32.02
N ARG A 421 -20.47 49.13 30.82
CA ARG A 421 -21.14 50.09 29.96
C ARG A 421 -21.24 49.48 28.58
N CYS A 422 -22.18 48.57 28.41
CA CYS A 422 -22.77 48.19 27.13
C CYS A 422 -23.82 47.08 27.36
N TRP A 423 -24.99 47.47 27.69
CA TRP A 423 -26.17 46.65 27.49
C TRP A 423 -26.54 46.75 26.01
N GLY A 424 -25.92 45.91 25.17
CA GLY A 424 -26.40 45.70 23.80
C GLY A 424 -27.71 44.89 23.78
N LYS A 425 -28.44 44.93 22.69
CA LYS A 425 -29.80 44.33 22.48
C LYS A 425 -29.88 42.81 22.84
N HIS A 426 -28.77 42.11 23.12
CA HIS A 426 -28.74 40.66 23.42
C HIS A 426 -27.74 40.32 24.52
N PRO A 427 -28.13 40.46 25.81
CA PRO A 427 -27.28 40.09 26.95
C PRO A 427 -26.92 38.60 26.99
N GLU A 428 -27.73 37.74 26.42
CA GLU A 428 -27.52 36.30 26.33
C GLU A 428 -26.30 35.95 25.46
N ILE A 429 -26.13 36.63 24.31
CA ILE A 429 -25.00 36.45 23.41
C ILE A 429 -23.69 36.90 24.08
N TYR A 430 -23.75 38.01 24.85
CA TYR A 430 -22.59 38.47 25.59
C TYR A 430 -22.16 37.52 26.70
N LEU A 431 -23.12 36.98 27.44
CA LEU A 431 -22.87 35.96 28.46
C LEU A 431 -22.34 34.68 27.82
N ALA A 432 -22.95 34.18 26.76
CA ALA A 432 -22.48 33.02 26.00
C ALA A 432 -21.04 33.21 25.51
N LYS A 433 -20.73 34.35 24.91
CA LYS A 433 -19.38 34.71 24.48
C LYS A 433 -18.37 34.75 25.64
N LYS A 434 -18.76 35.33 26.78
CA LYS A 434 -17.92 35.37 27.98
C LYS A 434 -17.67 33.99 28.58
N TYR A 435 -18.66 33.11 28.56
CA TYR A 435 -18.51 31.71 28.97
C TYR A 435 -17.65 30.89 28.00
N LEU A 436 -17.87 30.99 26.70
CA LEU A 436 -17.07 30.33 25.67
C LEU A 436 -15.58 30.73 25.72
N PHE A 437 -15.30 32.04 25.87
CA PHE A 437 -13.92 32.52 25.91
C PHE A 437 -13.31 32.54 27.33
N ARG A 438 -14.03 32.04 28.36
CA ARG A 438 -13.49 31.90 29.70
C ARG A 438 -12.29 30.96 29.70
N ASN A 439 -12.35 29.85 28.95
CA ASN A 439 -11.29 28.86 28.80
C ASN A 439 -10.74 28.87 27.37
N LYS A 440 -10.04 29.93 26.97
CA LYS A 440 -9.53 30.13 25.60
C LYS A 440 -8.74 28.95 25.06
N LYS A 441 -7.95 28.24 25.88
CA LYS A 441 -7.16 27.09 25.46
C LYS A 441 -8.07 25.89 25.09
N THR A 442 -9.01 25.55 25.96
CA THR A 442 -9.94 24.43 25.72
C THR A 442 -10.85 24.73 24.54
N PHE A 443 -11.38 25.96 24.45
CA PHE A 443 -12.17 26.41 23.32
C PHE A 443 -11.38 26.34 22.00
N GLY A 444 -10.13 26.83 21.99
CA GLY A 444 -9.27 26.78 20.82
C GLY A 444 -8.98 25.36 20.34
N ILE A 445 -8.70 24.43 21.26
CA ILE A 445 -8.44 23.01 20.93
C ILE A 445 -9.70 22.34 20.37
N THR A 446 -10.86 22.59 21.00
CA THR A 446 -12.15 22.02 20.54
C THR A 446 -12.54 22.58 19.17
N SER A 447 -12.39 23.89 18.97
CA SER A 447 -12.66 24.54 17.69
C SER A 447 -11.73 24.03 16.60
N LEU A 448 -10.43 23.87 16.88
CA LEU A 448 -9.45 23.34 15.93
C LEU A 448 -9.74 21.88 15.57
N SER A 449 -10.13 21.04 16.53
CA SER A 449 -10.48 19.64 16.26
C SER A 449 -11.73 19.50 15.38
N LEU A 450 -12.72 20.36 15.60
CA LEU A 450 -13.93 20.42 14.78
C LEU A 450 -13.61 20.93 13.36
N TRP A 451 -12.83 22.00 13.26
CA TRP A 451 -12.39 22.55 11.98
C TRP A 451 -11.63 21.53 11.15
N LEU A 452 -10.63 20.85 11.75
CA LEU A 452 -9.89 19.77 11.07
C LEU A 452 -10.80 18.63 10.61
N GLY A 453 -11.80 18.23 11.41
CA GLY A 453 -12.77 17.22 11.02
C GLY A 453 -13.62 17.64 9.82
N CYS A 454 -14.07 18.91 9.79
CA CYS A 454 -14.83 19.47 8.66
C CYS A 454 -13.96 19.58 7.41
N GLU A 455 -12.71 20.03 7.53
CA GLU A 455 -11.75 20.12 6.42
C GLU A 455 -11.49 18.75 5.80
N LEU A 456 -11.27 17.72 6.61
CA LEU A 456 -11.08 16.35 6.12
C LEU A 456 -12.31 15.85 5.36
N ALA A 457 -13.52 16.13 5.86
CA ALA A 457 -14.77 15.77 5.19
C ALA A 457 -14.96 16.52 3.85
N LEU A 458 -14.66 17.82 3.83
CA LEU A 458 -14.73 18.63 2.62
C LEU A 458 -13.68 18.20 1.59
N CYS A 459 -12.43 17.99 2.01
CA CYS A 459 -11.38 17.50 1.12
C CYS A 459 -11.75 16.15 0.49
N SER A 460 -12.31 15.21 1.28
CA SER A 460 -12.75 13.92 0.74
C SER A 460 -13.88 14.07 -0.28
N ALA A 461 -14.86 14.96 -0.03
CA ALA A 461 -15.96 15.24 -0.96
C ALA A 461 -15.47 15.89 -2.24
N VAL A 462 -14.52 16.84 -2.16
CA VAL A 462 -13.93 17.50 -3.34
C VAL A 462 -13.14 16.51 -4.18
N ILE A 463 -12.37 15.60 -3.55
CA ILE A 463 -11.60 14.58 -4.28
C ILE A 463 -12.55 13.63 -5.01
N VAL A 464 -13.60 13.14 -4.34
CA VAL A 464 -14.58 12.23 -4.97
C VAL A 464 -15.27 12.91 -6.16
N ASN A 465 -15.73 14.15 -6.00
CA ASN A 465 -16.38 14.90 -7.10
C ASN A 465 -15.38 15.32 -8.19
N GLY A 466 -14.10 15.55 -7.85
CA GLY A 466 -13.07 15.91 -8.82
C GLY A 466 -12.68 14.76 -9.74
N VAL A 467 -12.78 13.53 -9.26
CA VAL A 467 -12.57 12.33 -10.10
C VAL A 467 -13.71 12.12 -11.09
N ASP A 468 -14.96 12.45 -10.71
CA ASP A 468 -16.12 12.35 -11.61
C ASP A 468 -16.14 13.43 -12.72
N LEU A 469 -15.39 14.53 -12.58
CA LEU A 469 -15.31 15.60 -13.59
C LEU A 469 -14.26 15.35 -14.69
N GLN A 470 -13.42 14.32 -14.56
CA GLN A 470 -12.45 13.91 -15.57
C GLN A 470 -12.90 12.73 -16.44
N ASN A 471 -14.05 12.16 -16.15
CA ASN A 471 -14.79 11.19 -16.96
C ASN A 471 -16.00 11.90 -17.61
#